data_a76b2040c3bbcdd820d7762566d49502
#
_entry.id   a76b2040c3bbcdd820d7762566d49502
#
_cell.length_a   1.000
_cell.length_b   1.000
_cell.length_c   1.000
_cell.angle_alpha   90.00
_cell.angle_beta   90.00
_cell.angle_gamma   90.00
#
_symmetry.space_group_name_H-M   'P 1'
#
loop_
_entity.id
_entity.type
_entity.pdbx_description
1 polymer ?
#
loop_
_entity_poly.entity_id
_entity_poly.type
_entity_poly.pdbx_seq_one_letter_code
_entity_poly.pdbx_strand_id
1 'polypeptide(L)'
;MTGEFRTRVVELIPRLRRFALVMTGDLDQADDLVQETCVHALARVAQWQPGTRLDSWMYRIAQNIWLDRLRARKVRGVGVGVEAAEAISGSDGRNVAESRLDLAAVGAAMAELPEDLRALVALVCIDGLSYKEAAEITGAPIGTVMSRLARARRELHARLHAPQAATVRGPPKLGVVK
;
A
#
# COMPACT_ATOMS: atom_id res chain seq x y z
N MET A 1 0.03 -31.92 -3.04
CA MET A 1 -0.43 -30.77 -2.21
C MET A 1 0.64 -29.74 -1.91
N THR A 2 1.79 -30.11 -1.33
CA THR A 2 2.79 -29.08 -0.93
C THR A 2 3.46 -28.35 -2.12
N GLY A 3 3.70 -29.05 -3.23
CA GLY A 3 4.34 -28.43 -4.42
C GLY A 3 3.43 -27.43 -5.13
N GLU A 4 2.19 -27.82 -5.40
CA GLU A 4 1.19 -26.94 -6.05
C GLU A 4 0.89 -25.69 -5.21
N PHE A 5 0.76 -25.82 -3.89
CA PHE A 5 0.59 -24.69 -3.00
C PHE A 5 1.75 -23.71 -3.09
N ARG A 6 2.99 -24.21 -3.06
CA ARG A 6 4.20 -23.36 -3.19
C ARG A 6 4.23 -22.62 -4.52
N THR A 7 3.93 -23.28 -5.62
CA THR A 7 3.86 -22.66 -6.95
C THR A 7 2.86 -21.50 -6.95
N ARG A 8 1.66 -21.73 -6.44
CA ARG A 8 0.61 -20.70 -6.34
C ARG A 8 1.00 -19.53 -5.42
N VAL A 9 1.71 -19.80 -4.32
CA VAL A 9 2.27 -18.74 -3.46
C VAL A 9 3.25 -17.87 -4.24
N VAL A 10 4.18 -18.49 -5.00
CA VAL A 10 5.17 -17.76 -5.81
C VAL A 10 4.48 -16.89 -6.87
N GLU A 11 3.46 -17.39 -7.53
CA GLU A 11 2.67 -16.63 -8.52
C GLU A 11 1.98 -15.39 -7.91
N LEU A 12 1.68 -15.41 -6.62
CA LEU A 12 1.05 -14.30 -5.91
C LEU A 12 2.03 -13.25 -5.41
N ILE A 13 3.35 -13.54 -5.33
CA ILE A 13 4.35 -12.60 -4.81
C ILE A 13 4.29 -11.23 -5.48
N PRO A 14 4.20 -11.08 -6.81
CA PRO A 14 4.15 -9.75 -7.43
C PRO A 14 2.94 -8.93 -7.00
N ARG A 15 1.79 -9.56 -6.81
CA ARG A 15 0.57 -8.89 -6.34
C ARG A 15 0.68 -8.49 -4.87
N LEU A 16 1.17 -9.40 -4.03
CA LEU A 16 1.43 -9.13 -2.61
C LEU A 16 2.44 -8.00 -2.43
N ARG A 17 3.47 -7.94 -3.27
CA ARG A 17 4.48 -6.88 -3.23
C ARG A 17 3.88 -5.52 -3.55
N ARG A 18 2.99 -5.42 -4.57
CA ARG A 18 2.26 -4.17 -4.85
C ARG A 18 1.42 -3.74 -3.66
N PHE A 19 0.63 -4.66 -3.09
CA PHE A 19 -0.16 -4.40 -1.90
C PHE A 19 0.72 -3.94 -0.73
N ALA A 20 1.79 -4.66 -0.43
CA ALA A 20 2.71 -4.34 0.65
C ALA A 20 3.35 -2.96 0.45
N LEU A 21 3.77 -2.60 -0.77
CA LEU A 21 4.35 -1.30 -1.08
C LEU A 21 3.35 -0.17 -0.83
N VAL A 22 2.09 -0.35 -1.20
CA VAL A 22 1.03 0.63 -0.91
C VAL A 22 0.81 0.79 0.59
N MET A 23 0.89 -0.30 1.35
CA MET A 23 0.70 -0.26 2.80
C MET A 23 1.87 0.35 3.55
N THR A 24 3.09 0.04 3.16
CA THR A 24 4.32 0.45 3.86
C THR A 24 4.86 1.80 3.37
N GLY A 25 4.69 2.10 2.08
CA GLY A 25 5.29 3.25 1.41
C GLY A 25 6.80 3.11 1.18
N ASP A 26 7.40 1.96 1.47
CA ASP A 26 8.83 1.71 1.44
C ASP A 26 9.11 0.31 0.87
N LEU A 27 10.10 0.20 -0.04
CA LEU A 27 10.40 -1.04 -0.74
C LEU A 27 10.94 -2.13 0.18
N ASP A 28 11.84 -1.79 1.10
CA ASP A 28 12.45 -2.75 2.00
C ASP A 28 11.42 -3.30 2.99
N GLN A 29 10.61 -2.41 3.56
CA GLN A 29 9.50 -2.81 4.44
C GLN A 29 8.43 -3.63 3.70
N ALA A 30 8.20 -3.34 2.42
CA ALA A 30 7.28 -4.11 1.59
C ALA A 30 7.81 -5.52 1.35
N ASP A 31 9.08 -5.66 0.98
CA ASP A 31 9.73 -6.96 0.77
C ASP A 31 9.76 -7.78 2.06
N ASP A 32 10.05 -7.16 3.21
CA ASP A 32 9.97 -7.79 4.53
C ASP A 32 8.55 -8.26 4.85
N LEU A 33 7.53 -7.45 4.54
CA LEU A 33 6.14 -7.83 4.77
C LEU A 33 5.72 -9.02 3.90
N VAL A 34 6.14 -9.03 2.62
CA VAL A 34 5.89 -10.17 1.71
C VAL A 34 6.58 -11.43 2.20
N GLN A 35 7.86 -11.33 2.57
CA GLN A 35 8.62 -12.47 3.09
C GLN A 35 7.96 -13.07 4.34
N GLU A 36 7.62 -12.24 5.32
CA GLU A 36 6.93 -12.68 6.54
C GLU A 36 5.57 -13.30 6.23
N THR A 37 4.82 -12.72 5.28
CA THR A 37 3.55 -13.28 4.81
C THR A 37 3.72 -14.68 4.22
N CYS A 38 4.74 -14.89 3.38
CA CYS A 38 5.06 -16.19 2.79
C CYS A 38 5.46 -17.21 3.86
N VAL A 39 6.31 -16.82 4.82
CA VAL A 39 6.69 -17.70 5.96
C VAL A 39 5.47 -18.11 6.76
N HIS A 40 4.59 -17.17 7.10
CA HIS A 40 3.36 -17.46 7.83
C HIS A 40 2.40 -18.35 7.05
N ALA A 41 2.27 -18.14 5.72
CA ALA A 41 1.43 -18.98 4.86
C ALA A 41 1.97 -20.41 4.77
N LEU A 42 3.28 -20.59 4.59
CA LEU A 42 3.91 -21.91 4.55
C LEU A 42 3.80 -22.65 5.87
N ALA A 43 4.00 -21.97 6.99
CA ALA A 43 3.87 -22.56 8.34
C ALA A 43 2.43 -22.98 8.66
N ARG A 44 1.44 -22.34 8.04
CA ARG A 44 0.00 -22.59 8.29
C ARG A 44 -0.72 -23.24 7.11
N VAL A 45 0.01 -23.90 6.21
CA VAL A 45 -0.57 -24.54 5.02
C VAL A 45 -1.70 -25.52 5.34
N ALA A 46 -1.65 -26.16 6.50
CA ALA A 46 -2.71 -27.06 6.97
C ALA A 46 -4.04 -26.33 7.30
N GLN A 47 -4.01 -25.02 7.51
CA GLN A 47 -5.20 -24.21 7.76
C GLN A 47 -5.86 -23.72 6.46
N TRP A 48 -5.12 -23.77 5.34
CA TRP A 48 -5.68 -23.40 4.06
C TRP A 48 -6.53 -24.55 3.50
N GLN A 49 -7.76 -24.25 3.14
CA GLN A 49 -8.67 -25.22 2.54
C GLN A 49 -8.52 -25.23 1.01
N PRO A 50 -8.16 -26.38 0.40
CA PRO A 50 -8.14 -26.52 -1.05
C PRO A 50 -9.50 -26.13 -1.66
N GLY A 51 -9.45 -25.38 -2.78
CA GLY A 51 -10.67 -24.84 -3.41
C GLY A 51 -11.08 -23.45 -2.94
N THR A 52 -10.50 -22.94 -1.84
CA THR A 52 -10.68 -21.54 -1.45
C THR A 52 -9.65 -20.61 -2.14
N ARG A 53 -9.92 -19.32 -2.12
CA ARG A 53 -9.05 -18.31 -2.75
C ARG A 53 -7.78 -18.09 -1.92
N LEU A 54 -6.65 -18.59 -2.45
CA LEU A 54 -5.34 -18.45 -1.82
C LEU A 54 -4.92 -16.97 -1.71
N ASP A 55 -5.21 -16.18 -2.74
CA ASP A 55 -4.89 -14.74 -2.75
C ASP A 55 -5.59 -14.01 -1.59
N SER A 56 -6.90 -14.19 -1.40
CA SER A 56 -7.63 -13.58 -0.29
C SER A 56 -7.07 -13.98 1.08
N TRP A 57 -6.68 -15.25 1.23
CA TRP A 57 -6.09 -15.73 2.46
C TRP A 57 -4.71 -15.10 2.72
N MET A 58 -3.86 -14.97 1.69
CA MET A 58 -2.54 -14.34 1.81
C MET A 58 -2.64 -12.83 2.07
N TYR A 59 -3.57 -12.12 1.42
CA TYR A 59 -3.83 -10.71 1.74
C TYR A 59 -4.27 -10.51 3.18
N ARG A 60 -5.12 -11.39 3.72
CA ARG A 60 -5.52 -11.34 5.13
C ARG A 60 -4.32 -11.53 6.06
N ILE A 61 -3.41 -12.46 5.76
CA ILE A 61 -2.16 -12.63 6.51
C ILE A 61 -1.33 -11.36 6.47
N ALA A 62 -1.07 -10.81 5.28
CA ALA A 62 -0.27 -9.60 5.10
C ALA A 62 -0.87 -8.40 5.87
N GLN A 63 -2.18 -8.20 5.76
CA GLN A 63 -2.88 -7.14 6.47
C GLN A 63 -2.78 -7.29 7.99
N ASN A 64 -2.95 -8.49 8.53
CA ASN A 64 -2.83 -8.72 9.96
C ASN A 64 -1.42 -8.44 10.46
N ILE A 65 -0.37 -8.93 9.77
CA ILE A 65 1.03 -8.64 10.11
C ILE A 65 1.28 -7.13 10.12
N TRP A 66 0.79 -6.43 9.10
CA TRP A 66 0.95 -4.97 9.01
C TRP A 66 0.27 -4.24 10.17
N LEU A 67 -0.98 -4.57 10.46
CA LEU A 67 -1.72 -3.98 11.57
C LEU A 67 -1.03 -4.25 12.93
N ASP A 68 -0.47 -5.43 13.13
CA ASP A 68 0.27 -5.77 14.35
C ASP A 68 1.57 -4.96 14.44
N ARG A 69 2.31 -4.77 13.34
CA ARG A 69 3.47 -3.88 13.27
C ARG A 69 3.11 -2.43 13.64
N LEU A 70 1.98 -1.92 13.13
CA LEU A 70 1.51 -0.57 13.47
C LEU A 70 1.15 -0.42 14.94
N ARG A 71 0.44 -1.39 15.51
CA ARG A 71 0.12 -1.43 16.95
C ARG A 71 1.40 -1.43 17.80
N ALA A 72 2.36 -2.27 17.44
CA ALA A 72 3.64 -2.35 18.13
C ALA A 72 4.46 -1.04 18.05
N ARG A 73 4.44 -0.34 16.89
CA ARG A 73 5.07 0.99 16.74
C ARG A 73 4.39 2.03 17.62
N LYS A 74 3.05 2.06 17.62
CA LYS A 74 2.28 2.99 18.46
C LYS A 74 2.56 2.82 19.95
N VAL A 75 2.67 1.58 20.43
CA VAL A 75 3.00 1.28 21.85
C VAL A 75 4.41 1.76 22.19
N ARG A 76 5.37 1.66 21.25
CA ARG A 76 6.77 2.10 21.47
C ARG A 76 6.97 3.60 21.33
N GLY A 77 5.93 4.39 21.03
CA GLY A 77 6.03 5.84 20.87
C GLY A 77 6.85 6.30 19.67
N VAL A 78 7.19 5.39 18.74
CA VAL A 78 7.88 5.73 17.50
C VAL A 78 6.84 6.35 16.58
N GLY A 79 6.93 7.67 16.37
CA GLY A 79 6.07 8.39 15.44
C GLY A 79 6.15 7.76 14.05
N VAL A 80 5.01 7.66 13.37
CA VAL A 80 4.92 7.18 11.99
C VAL A 80 5.50 8.27 11.08
N GLY A 81 6.82 8.30 10.96
CA GLY A 81 7.48 8.99 9.86
C GLY A 81 7.27 8.13 8.62
N VAL A 82 6.34 8.54 7.75
CA VAL A 82 6.29 8.02 6.40
C VAL A 82 7.41 8.74 5.65
N GLU A 83 8.58 8.10 5.58
CA GLU A 83 9.58 8.51 4.61
C GLU A 83 8.96 8.33 3.23
N ALA A 84 8.87 9.43 2.48
CA ALA A 84 8.29 9.41 1.15
C ALA A 84 9.05 8.37 0.30
N ALA A 85 8.30 7.44 -0.28
CA ALA A 85 8.84 6.42 -1.15
C ALA A 85 9.68 7.09 -2.26
N GLU A 86 10.98 6.79 -2.30
CA GLU A 86 11.79 7.11 -3.45
C GLU A 86 11.22 6.40 -4.67
N ALA A 87 10.92 7.18 -5.68
CA ALA A 87 10.21 6.74 -6.87
C ALA A 87 10.88 5.54 -7.52
N ILE A 88 10.09 4.53 -7.86
CA ILE A 88 10.49 3.39 -8.67
C ILE A 88 11.18 3.88 -9.93
N SER A 89 12.50 3.67 -9.99
CA SER A 89 13.32 4.05 -11.15
C SER A 89 13.21 2.99 -12.24
N GLY A 90 12.49 3.30 -13.31
CA GLY A 90 12.48 2.57 -14.56
C GLY A 90 12.65 3.54 -15.73
N SER A 91 13.56 3.23 -16.65
CA SER A 91 14.03 4.10 -17.75
C SER A 91 12.99 4.28 -18.85
N ASP A 92 12.71 5.49 -19.27
CA ASP A 92 12.74 6.04 -20.63
C ASP A 92 12.05 7.43 -20.71
N GLY A 93 12.71 8.38 -21.39
CA GLY A 93 12.22 9.59 -22.01
C GLY A 93 11.25 10.57 -21.29
N ARG A 94 11.06 11.75 -21.80
CA ARG A 94 10.29 12.88 -21.25
C ARG A 94 8.87 12.57 -20.74
N ASN A 95 8.13 11.67 -21.35
CA ASN A 95 6.81 11.23 -20.88
C ASN A 95 6.89 10.45 -19.55
N VAL A 96 8.06 9.88 -19.26
CA VAL A 96 8.33 9.11 -18.03
C VAL A 96 8.56 10.04 -16.82
N ALA A 97 9.11 11.24 -17.04
CA ALA A 97 9.31 12.18 -15.94
C ALA A 97 7.97 12.74 -15.44
N GLU A 98 7.04 13.06 -16.34
CA GLU A 98 5.71 13.52 -15.98
C GLU A 98 4.90 12.41 -15.29
N SER A 99 4.93 11.19 -15.87
CA SER A 99 4.30 10.01 -15.25
C SER A 99 4.92 9.63 -13.90
N ARG A 100 6.22 9.89 -13.68
CA ARG A 100 6.89 9.68 -12.39
C ARG A 100 6.45 10.69 -11.34
N LEU A 101 6.29 11.95 -11.72
CA LEU A 101 5.78 12.99 -10.82
C LEU A 101 4.34 12.68 -10.42
N ASP A 102 3.52 12.19 -11.34
CA ASP A 102 2.15 11.77 -11.07
C ASP A 102 2.12 10.57 -10.13
N LEU A 103 2.97 9.56 -10.35
CA LEU A 103 3.08 8.39 -9.48
C LEU A 103 3.58 8.75 -8.07
N ALA A 104 4.54 9.65 -7.97
CA ALA A 104 5.03 10.14 -6.67
C ALA A 104 3.93 10.91 -5.92
N ALA A 105 3.17 11.76 -6.62
CA ALA A 105 2.04 12.48 -6.03
C ALA A 105 0.94 11.52 -5.56
N VAL A 106 0.62 10.49 -6.34
CA VAL A 106 -0.33 9.44 -5.94
C VAL A 106 0.19 8.67 -4.73
N GLY A 107 1.47 8.29 -4.73
CA GLY A 107 2.10 7.62 -3.59
C GLY A 107 2.03 8.44 -2.31
N ALA A 108 2.35 9.73 -2.38
CA ALA A 108 2.23 10.65 -1.25
C ALA A 108 0.78 10.79 -0.76
N ALA A 109 -0.17 10.97 -1.67
CA ALA A 109 -1.59 11.05 -1.33
C ALA A 109 -2.12 9.75 -0.69
N MET A 110 -1.63 8.59 -1.16
CA MET A 110 -1.95 7.29 -0.56
C MET A 110 -1.36 7.15 0.85
N ALA A 111 -0.12 7.61 1.07
CA ALA A 111 0.53 7.53 2.37
C ALA A 111 -0.22 8.33 3.47
N GLU A 112 -0.91 9.40 3.08
CA GLU A 112 -1.71 10.23 4.00
C GLU A 112 -3.11 9.65 4.30
N LEU A 113 -3.54 8.61 3.57
CA LEU A 113 -4.82 7.96 3.86
C LEU A 113 -4.74 7.16 5.18
N PRO A 114 -5.83 7.15 5.96
CA PRO A 114 -5.99 6.17 7.03
C PRO A 114 -5.77 4.74 6.53
N GLU A 115 -5.15 3.90 7.35
CA GLU A 115 -4.72 2.53 6.98
C GLU A 115 -5.88 1.67 6.42
N ASP A 116 -7.05 1.77 7.02
CA ASP A 116 -8.23 1.04 6.60
C ASP A 116 -8.77 1.50 5.23
N LEU A 117 -8.60 2.76 4.88
CA LEU A 117 -8.93 3.29 3.55
C LEU A 117 -7.87 2.88 2.52
N ARG A 118 -6.59 2.98 2.89
CA ARG A 118 -5.45 2.63 2.05
C ARG A 118 -5.49 1.15 1.64
N ALA A 119 -5.74 0.25 2.60
CA ALA A 119 -5.89 -1.17 2.34
C ALA A 119 -7.00 -1.47 1.33
N LEU A 120 -8.16 -0.82 1.47
CA LEU A 120 -9.28 -1.03 0.54
C LEU A 120 -8.98 -0.51 -0.87
N VAL A 121 -8.29 0.63 -1.00
CA VAL A 121 -7.85 1.13 -2.31
C VAL A 121 -6.87 0.16 -2.94
N ALA A 122 -5.90 -0.36 -2.18
CA ALA A 122 -4.95 -1.35 -2.67
C ALA A 122 -5.65 -2.61 -3.18
N LEU A 123 -6.55 -3.19 -2.38
CA LEU A 123 -7.25 -4.43 -2.74
C LEU A 123 -8.18 -4.26 -3.94
N VAL A 124 -9.00 -3.20 -3.95
CA VAL A 124 -10.06 -3.05 -4.95
C VAL A 124 -9.58 -2.29 -6.19
N CYS A 125 -8.88 -1.17 -6.02
CA CYS A 125 -8.52 -0.31 -7.15
C CYS A 125 -7.23 -0.74 -7.83
N ILE A 126 -6.27 -1.32 -7.10
CA ILE A 126 -4.96 -1.71 -7.64
C ILE A 126 -4.95 -3.20 -8.02
N ASP A 127 -5.44 -4.07 -7.14
CA ASP A 127 -5.42 -5.52 -7.36
C ASP A 127 -6.73 -6.07 -7.96
N GLY A 128 -7.75 -5.22 -8.15
CA GLY A 128 -8.99 -5.58 -8.88
C GLY A 128 -9.91 -6.54 -8.14
N LEU A 129 -9.81 -6.63 -6.81
CA LEU A 129 -10.69 -7.48 -6.02
C LEU A 129 -12.10 -6.88 -5.94
N SER A 130 -13.11 -7.75 -5.88
CA SER A 130 -14.49 -7.33 -5.65
C SER A 130 -14.67 -6.78 -4.22
N TYR A 131 -15.72 -6.00 -4.00
CA TYR A 131 -16.07 -5.50 -2.66
C TYR A 131 -16.33 -6.61 -1.66
N LYS A 132 -16.88 -7.75 -2.13
CA LYS A 132 -17.11 -8.93 -1.29
C LYS A 132 -15.79 -9.53 -0.83
N GLU A 133 -14.84 -9.71 -1.73
CA GLU A 133 -13.51 -10.23 -1.39
C GLU A 133 -12.75 -9.29 -0.45
N ALA A 134 -12.80 -7.98 -0.71
CA ALA A 134 -12.20 -6.99 0.18
C ALA A 134 -12.86 -7.00 1.58
N ALA A 135 -14.18 -7.23 1.66
CA ALA A 135 -14.91 -7.39 2.92
C ALA A 135 -14.43 -8.65 3.68
N GLU A 136 -14.25 -9.75 2.99
CA GLU A 136 -13.73 -11.01 3.58
C GLU A 136 -12.29 -10.86 4.07
N ILE A 137 -11.43 -10.15 3.32
CA ILE A 137 -10.03 -9.91 3.71
C ILE A 137 -9.96 -8.99 4.94
N THR A 138 -10.66 -7.87 4.90
CA THR A 138 -10.60 -6.85 5.97
C THR A 138 -11.45 -7.18 7.19
N GLY A 139 -12.34 -8.16 7.09
CA GLY A 139 -13.31 -8.50 8.14
C GLY A 139 -14.39 -7.41 8.34
N ALA A 140 -14.55 -6.50 7.39
CA ALA A 140 -15.52 -5.41 7.46
C ALA A 140 -16.81 -5.78 6.69
N PRO A 141 -17.99 -5.33 7.14
CA PRO A 141 -19.23 -5.48 6.37
C PRO A 141 -19.10 -4.84 4.98
N ILE A 142 -19.72 -5.43 3.95
CA ILE A 142 -19.62 -4.93 2.57
C ILE A 142 -20.10 -3.48 2.42
N GLY A 143 -21.13 -3.07 3.16
CA GLY A 143 -21.58 -1.67 3.19
C GLY A 143 -20.53 -0.72 3.76
N THR A 144 -19.73 -1.18 4.74
CA THR A 144 -18.59 -0.45 5.27
C THR A 144 -17.46 -0.33 4.25
N VAL A 145 -17.18 -1.39 3.49
CA VAL A 145 -16.20 -1.37 2.38
C VAL A 145 -16.60 -0.33 1.34
N MET A 146 -17.87 -0.33 0.93
CA MET A 146 -18.39 0.64 -0.06
C MET A 146 -18.28 2.08 0.41
N SER A 147 -18.69 2.38 1.64
CA SER A 147 -18.63 3.73 2.20
C SER A 147 -17.19 4.21 2.41
N ARG A 148 -16.31 3.34 2.88
CA ARG A 148 -14.87 3.63 3.04
C ARG A 148 -14.19 3.88 1.71
N LEU A 149 -14.46 3.09 0.66
CA LEU A 149 -13.92 3.34 -0.67
C LEU A 149 -14.42 4.66 -1.27
N ALA A 150 -15.69 4.99 -1.08
CA ALA A 150 -16.22 6.28 -1.50
C ALA A 150 -15.52 7.45 -0.78
N ARG A 151 -15.24 7.29 0.51
CA ARG A 151 -14.46 8.25 1.30
C ARG A 151 -13.01 8.34 0.79
N ALA A 152 -12.33 7.21 0.62
CA ALA A 152 -10.95 7.17 0.14
C ALA A 152 -10.78 7.88 -1.21
N ARG A 153 -11.70 7.63 -2.16
CA ARG A 153 -11.69 8.29 -3.48
C ARG A 153 -11.85 9.80 -3.36
N ARG A 154 -12.73 10.29 -2.51
CA ARG A 154 -12.90 11.74 -2.27
C ARG A 154 -11.64 12.36 -1.67
N GLU A 155 -11.03 11.70 -0.69
CA GLU A 155 -9.82 12.19 -0.04
C GLU A 155 -8.63 12.20 -1.01
N LEU A 156 -8.45 11.15 -1.82
CA LEU A 156 -7.42 11.11 -2.86
C LEU A 156 -7.64 12.19 -3.91
N HIS A 157 -8.88 12.34 -4.40
CA HIS A 157 -9.21 13.38 -5.37
C HIS A 157 -8.88 14.77 -4.82
N ALA A 158 -9.27 15.06 -3.58
CA ALA A 158 -8.99 16.34 -2.94
C ALA A 158 -7.47 16.62 -2.84
N ARG A 159 -6.67 15.61 -2.49
CA ARG A 159 -5.20 15.75 -2.38
C ARG A 159 -4.51 15.92 -3.72
N LEU A 160 -4.93 15.16 -4.72
CA LEU A 160 -4.32 15.20 -6.07
C LEU A 160 -4.70 16.45 -6.87
N HIS A 161 -5.85 17.06 -6.57
CA HIS A 161 -6.35 18.25 -7.27
C HIS A 161 -6.36 19.50 -6.38
N ALA A 162 -5.82 19.43 -5.16
CA ALA A 162 -5.55 20.62 -4.38
C ALA A 162 -4.60 21.53 -5.17
N PRO A 163 -4.90 22.83 -5.36
CA PRO A 163 -3.95 23.73 -5.97
C PRO A 163 -2.67 23.66 -5.14
N GLN A 164 -1.57 23.21 -5.76
CA GLN A 164 -0.26 23.24 -5.12
C GLN A 164 -0.01 24.69 -4.72
N ALA A 165 -0.09 24.99 -3.42
CA ALA A 165 0.41 26.24 -2.91
C ALA A 165 1.89 26.26 -3.27
N ALA A 166 2.20 27.02 -4.33
CA ALA A 166 3.55 27.23 -4.80
C ALA A 166 4.37 27.69 -3.60
N THR A 167 5.25 26.84 -3.11
CA THR A 167 6.38 27.25 -2.29
C THR A 167 7.29 28.07 -3.17
N VAL A 168 6.88 29.32 -3.42
CA VAL A 168 7.75 30.35 -3.96
C VAL A 168 8.83 30.56 -2.90
N ARG A 169 9.92 29.79 -3.00
CA ARG A 169 11.18 30.22 -2.40
C ARG A 169 11.54 31.54 -3.09
N GLY A 170 11.28 32.63 -2.37
CA GLY A 170 11.73 33.96 -2.79
C GLY A 170 13.21 33.92 -3.09
N PRO A 171 13.69 34.76 -4.07
CA PRO A 171 15.09 34.79 -4.43
C PRO A 171 15.95 35.16 -3.20
N PRO A 172 17.16 34.59 -3.08
CA PRO A 172 18.08 34.96 -1.99
C PRO A 172 18.36 36.45 -2.05
N LYS A 173 18.11 37.13 -0.94
CA LYS A 173 18.53 38.55 -0.80
C LYS A 173 20.04 38.60 -0.92
N LEU A 174 20.55 39.12 -2.06
CA LEU A 174 21.93 39.50 -2.24
C LEU A 174 22.25 40.62 -1.23
N GLY A 175 23.05 40.28 -0.22
CA GLY A 175 23.60 41.25 0.72
C GLY A 175 24.53 42.20 -0.03
N VAL A 176 24.22 43.48 -0.01
CA VAL A 176 25.11 44.54 -0.45
C VAL A 176 26.23 44.67 0.60
N VAL A 177 27.44 44.30 0.22
CA VAL A 177 28.65 44.56 0.98
C VAL A 177 29.02 46.04 0.74
N LYS A 178 29.10 46.81 1.81
CA LYS A 178 29.71 48.14 1.86
C LYS A 178 31.18 47.99 2.16
#